data_aab95e2cdc82a06ca01bc3df78ebb9d2
#
_entry.id   aab95e2cdc82a06ca01bc3df78ebb9d2
#
_cell.length_a   1.000
_cell.length_b   1.000
_cell.length_c   1.000
_cell.angle_alpha   90.00
_cell.angle_beta   90.00
_cell.angle_gamma   90.00
#
_symmetry.space_group_name_H-M   'P 1'
#
loop_
_entity.id
_entity.type
_entity.pdbx_description
1 polymer ?
#
loop_
_entity_poly.entity_id
_entity_poly.type
_entity_poly.pdbx_seq_one_letter_code
_entity_poly.pdbx_strand_id
1 'polypeptide(L)'
;MDVPKASDPRARRTREGIDRAFVELLHRRSYDSIRVGDVTKKARVGRATFYAHYESKHALLRSQLDRIVVAMVVATPDSEGLFDCTRLFAHIRAYPRLFRVVLTGEGARVSSRIVQDAFEARFDRLLAELDERHPPRIDLPRPIVTRFVAASLLALVGWWVENEVRETPEFMQHTFLTLTGAGITEGGVETTRRVDFSAGRSM
;
A
#
# COMPACT_ATOMS: atom_id res chain seq x y z
N MET A 1 15.58 20.64 24.45
CA MET A 1 14.31 20.56 23.73
C MET A 1 14.55 21.15 22.34
N ASP A 2 14.99 20.28 21.40
CA ASP A 2 15.25 20.71 20.02
C ASP A 2 13.91 20.77 19.26
N VAL A 3 13.53 21.99 18.86
CA VAL A 3 12.39 22.23 17.99
C VAL A 3 12.74 21.65 16.62
N PRO A 4 11.91 20.76 15.99
CA PRO A 4 12.19 20.25 14.68
C PRO A 4 12.31 21.43 13.70
N LYS A 5 13.47 21.61 13.11
CA LYS A 5 13.76 22.60 12.08
C LYS A 5 12.72 22.45 10.97
N ALA A 6 11.86 23.46 10.79
CA ALA A 6 10.95 23.54 9.66
C ALA A 6 11.75 23.26 8.39
N SER A 7 11.33 22.29 7.59
CA SER A 7 12.08 21.82 6.43
C SER A 7 12.37 23.00 5.50
N ASP A 8 13.65 23.25 5.22
CA ASP A 8 14.10 24.32 4.30
C ASP A 8 13.24 24.32 3.03
N PRO A 9 12.60 25.44 2.64
CA PRO A 9 11.77 25.53 1.44
C PRO A 9 12.51 25.08 0.17
N ARG A 10 13.82 25.22 0.11
CA ARG A 10 14.67 24.75 -0.98
C ARG A 10 14.75 23.22 -0.99
N ALA A 11 14.98 22.61 0.16
CA ALA A 11 15.02 21.15 0.29
C ALA A 11 13.67 20.53 -0.09
N ARG A 12 12.54 21.14 0.32
CA ARG A 12 11.20 20.70 -0.07
C ARG A 12 10.98 20.75 -1.58
N ARG A 13 11.31 21.88 -2.24
CA ARG A 13 11.19 22.02 -3.70
C ARG A 13 12.05 21.02 -4.45
N THR A 14 13.26 20.75 -3.96
CA THR A 14 14.17 19.75 -4.53
C THR A 14 13.57 18.36 -4.43
N ARG A 15 13.03 17.98 -3.26
CA ARG A 15 12.34 16.72 -3.04
C ARG A 15 11.15 16.55 -3.97
N GLU A 16 10.28 17.57 -4.07
CA GLU A 16 9.14 17.58 -4.99
C GLU A 16 9.56 17.43 -6.47
N GLY A 17 10.70 18.02 -6.85
CA GLY A 17 11.29 17.86 -8.18
C GLY A 17 11.75 16.46 -8.48
N ILE A 18 12.42 15.80 -7.51
CA ILE A 18 12.83 14.37 -7.59
C ILE A 18 11.61 13.47 -7.71
N ASP A 19 10.60 13.70 -6.87
CA ASP A 19 9.34 12.94 -6.83
C ASP A 19 8.62 12.98 -8.18
N ARG A 20 8.44 14.19 -8.72
CA ARG A 20 7.79 14.41 -10.03
C ARG A 20 8.56 13.72 -11.16
N ALA A 21 9.88 13.88 -11.18
CA ALA A 21 10.74 13.27 -12.19
C ALA A 21 10.62 11.73 -12.16
N PHE A 22 10.56 11.15 -10.98
CA PHE A 22 10.41 9.71 -10.82
C PHE A 22 9.05 9.20 -11.31
N VAL A 23 7.95 9.84 -10.92
CA VAL A 23 6.59 9.49 -11.39
C VAL A 23 6.49 9.61 -12.91
N GLU A 24 7.03 10.66 -13.50
CA GLU A 24 7.05 10.82 -14.97
C GLU A 24 7.86 9.72 -15.69
N LEU A 25 8.92 9.20 -15.06
CA LEU A 25 9.66 8.06 -15.59
C LEU A 25 8.85 6.77 -15.49
N LEU A 26 8.16 6.52 -14.38
CA LEU A 26 7.28 5.37 -14.18
C LEU A 26 6.13 5.32 -15.19
N HIS A 27 5.63 6.46 -15.66
CA HIS A 27 4.63 6.49 -16.75
C HIS A 27 5.16 5.98 -18.11
N ARG A 28 6.47 5.92 -18.29
CA ARG A 28 7.10 5.60 -19.58
C ARG A 28 7.94 4.33 -19.58
N ARG A 29 8.37 3.86 -18.41
CA ARG A 29 9.36 2.79 -18.27
C ARG A 29 9.00 1.90 -17.07
N SER A 30 9.39 0.61 -17.14
CA SER A 30 9.28 -0.29 -16.00
C SER A 30 10.15 0.21 -14.84
N TYR A 31 9.67 -0.02 -13.61
CA TYR A 31 10.39 0.37 -12.39
C TYR A 31 11.83 -0.12 -12.38
N ASP A 32 12.08 -1.39 -12.81
CA ASP A 32 13.43 -1.96 -12.79
C ASP A 32 14.38 -1.29 -13.76
N SER A 33 13.89 -0.84 -14.91
CA SER A 33 14.68 -0.15 -15.91
C SER A 33 15.10 1.27 -15.51
N ILE A 34 14.45 1.86 -14.51
CA ILE A 34 14.76 3.20 -14.01
C ILE A 34 15.96 3.12 -13.05
N ARG A 35 17.00 3.90 -13.32
CA ARG A 35 18.17 4.06 -12.46
C ARG A 35 18.13 5.40 -11.74
N VAL A 36 18.82 5.53 -10.60
CA VAL A 36 18.98 6.82 -9.88
C VAL A 36 19.51 7.91 -10.82
N GLY A 37 20.43 7.57 -11.73
CA GLY A 37 20.95 8.50 -12.74
C GLY A 37 19.88 9.06 -13.68
N ASP A 38 18.86 8.26 -14.04
CA ASP A 38 17.75 8.73 -14.88
C ASP A 38 16.90 9.77 -14.12
N VAL A 39 16.64 9.47 -12.82
CA VAL A 39 15.86 10.37 -11.94
C VAL A 39 16.59 11.69 -11.73
N THR A 40 17.90 11.65 -11.41
CA THR A 40 18.71 12.84 -11.15
C THR A 40 18.85 13.71 -12.40
N LYS A 41 19.07 13.09 -13.58
CA LYS A 41 19.11 13.79 -14.86
C LYS A 41 17.79 14.50 -15.15
N LYS A 42 16.66 13.80 -14.95
CA LYS A 42 15.34 14.36 -15.21
C LYS A 42 14.96 15.45 -14.22
N ALA A 43 15.28 15.28 -12.94
CA ALA A 43 15.06 16.26 -11.89
C ALA A 43 16.04 17.44 -11.92
N ARG A 44 17.08 17.38 -12.77
CA ARG A 44 18.17 18.35 -12.85
C ARG A 44 18.90 18.58 -11.52
N VAL A 45 19.16 17.50 -10.79
CA VAL A 45 19.88 17.53 -9.52
C VAL A 45 21.12 16.64 -9.57
N GLY A 46 22.09 16.89 -8.71
CA GLY A 46 23.26 16.03 -8.53
C GLY A 46 22.92 14.72 -7.81
N ARG A 47 23.75 13.66 -7.97
CA ARG A 47 23.61 12.41 -7.23
C ARG A 47 23.68 12.62 -5.72
N ALA A 48 24.61 13.47 -5.23
CA ALA A 48 24.72 13.80 -3.81
C ALA A 48 23.40 14.40 -3.28
N THR A 49 22.77 15.29 -4.04
CA THR A 49 21.47 15.87 -3.69
C THR A 49 20.37 14.82 -3.62
N PHE A 50 20.35 13.86 -4.55
CA PHE A 50 19.40 12.75 -4.47
C PHE A 50 19.58 11.95 -3.18
N TYR A 51 20.82 11.56 -2.87
CA TYR A 51 21.12 10.75 -1.68
C TYR A 51 20.94 11.51 -0.36
N ALA A 52 20.93 12.84 -0.38
CA ALA A 52 20.52 13.65 0.77
C ALA A 52 19.02 13.57 1.07
N HIS A 53 18.19 13.17 0.08
CA HIS A 53 16.74 13.03 0.23
C HIS A 53 16.24 11.59 0.30
N TYR A 54 16.90 10.67 -0.41
CA TYR A 54 16.50 9.27 -0.54
C TYR A 54 17.72 8.34 -0.58
N GLU A 55 17.79 7.41 0.33
CA GLU A 55 18.89 6.41 0.42
C GLU A 55 18.97 5.53 -0.84
N SER A 56 17.85 5.33 -1.54
CA SER A 56 17.78 4.48 -2.72
C SER A 56 16.55 4.78 -3.58
N LYS A 57 16.51 4.21 -4.78
CA LYS A 57 15.32 4.18 -5.63
C LYS A 57 14.12 3.49 -4.93
N HIS A 58 14.38 2.47 -4.12
CA HIS A 58 13.35 1.78 -3.35
C HIS A 58 12.76 2.68 -2.26
N ALA A 59 13.61 3.44 -1.54
CA ALA A 59 13.17 4.42 -0.56
C ALA A 59 12.32 5.54 -1.21
N LEU A 60 12.68 5.97 -2.42
CA LEU A 60 11.89 6.92 -3.18
C LEU A 60 10.51 6.34 -3.55
N LEU A 61 10.44 5.11 -4.08
CA LEU A 61 9.16 4.46 -4.40
C LEU A 61 8.30 4.31 -3.13
N ARG A 62 8.89 3.81 -2.05
CA ARG A 62 8.17 3.67 -0.76
C ARG A 62 7.58 4.99 -0.30
N SER A 63 8.35 6.07 -0.33
CA SER A 63 7.87 7.41 0.06
C SER A 63 6.70 7.91 -0.79
N GLN A 64 6.67 7.58 -2.10
CA GLN A 64 5.52 7.90 -2.96
C GLN A 64 4.28 7.08 -2.56
N LEU A 65 4.47 5.78 -2.37
CA LEU A 65 3.39 4.86 -1.99
C LEU A 65 2.80 5.22 -0.63
N ASP A 66 3.63 5.48 0.38
CA ASP A 66 3.16 5.87 1.71
C ASP A 66 2.23 7.09 1.66
N ARG A 67 2.57 8.10 0.85
CA ARG A 67 1.72 9.28 0.67
C ARG A 67 0.39 8.97 -0.01
N ILE A 68 0.43 8.14 -1.07
CA ILE A 68 -0.78 7.72 -1.80
C ILE A 68 -1.68 6.89 -0.88
N VAL A 69 -1.12 5.90 -0.22
CA VAL A 69 -1.88 4.97 0.63
C VAL A 69 -2.50 5.70 1.82
N VAL A 70 -1.75 6.59 2.48
CA VAL A 70 -2.29 7.40 3.61
C VAL A 70 -3.43 8.31 3.17
N ALA A 71 -3.34 8.91 1.98
CA ALA A 71 -4.37 9.84 1.48
C ALA A 71 -5.62 9.12 0.95
N MET A 72 -5.51 7.85 0.54
CA MET A 72 -6.53 7.15 -0.23
C MET A 72 -7.12 5.92 0.46
N VAL A 73 -6.51 5.44 1.54
CA VAL A 73 -7.03 4.34 2.36
C VAL A 73 -7.33 4.87 3.74
N VAL A 74 -8.60 4.91 4.12
CA VAL A 74 -9.05 5.47 5.40
C VAL A 74 -9.89 4.46 6.18
N ALA A 75 -9.99 4.64 7.49
CA ALA A 75 -10.91 3.87 8.32
C ALA A 75 -12.32 4.47 8.24
N THR A 76 -13.32 3.61 8.32
CA THR A 76 -14.75 3.97 8.35
C THR A 76 -15.41 3.34 9.58
N PRO A 77 -15.18 3.89 10.78
CA PRO A 77 -15.59 3.27 12.04
C PRO A 77 -17.10 3.09 12.19
N ASP A 78 -17.88 3.93 11.50
CA ASP A 78 -19.36 3.98 11.62
C ASP A 78 -20.10 3.31 10.45
N SER A 79 -19.39 2.60 9.55
CA SER A 79 -19.97 1.92 8.39
C SER A 79 -19.80 0.40 8.49
N GLU A 80 -20.49 -0.32 7.61
CA GLU A 80 -20.41 -1.81 7.53
C GLU A 80 -18.99 -2.33 7.22
N GLY A 81 -18.10 -1.46 6.72
CA GLY A 81 -16.72 -1.82 6.38
C GLY A 81 -15.71 -1.10 7.27
N LEU A 82 -14.60 -1.78 7.59
CA LEU A 82 -13.52 -1.20 8.37
C LEU A 82 -12.68 -0.17 7.58
N PHE A 83 -12.68 -0.26 6.24
CA PHE A 83 -11.80 0.54 5.39
C PHE A 83 -12.52 1.07 4.15
N ASP A 84 -12.24 2.32 3.78
CA ASP A 84 -12.62 2.87 2.48
C ASP A 84 -11.36 3.02 1.61
N CYS A 85 -11.36 2.30 0.50
CA CYS A 85 -10.34 2.32 -0.55
C CYS A 85 -10.88 2.89 -1.87
N THR A 86 -12.09 3.47 -1.91
CA THR A 86 -12.73 3.97 -3.14
C THR A 86 -11.85 4.98 -3.86
N ARG A 87 -11.20 5.88 -3.09
CA ARG A 87 -10.26 6.86 -3.66
C ARG A 87 -9.04 6.21 -4.30
N LEU A 88 -8.54 5.12 -3.70
CA LEU A 88 -7.44 4.34 -4.26
C LEU A 88 -7.87 3.69 -5.58
N PHE A 89 -9.04 3.05 -5.63
CA PHE A 89 -9.56 2.46 -6.86
C PHE A 89 -9.79 3.53 -7.94
N ALA A 90 -10.34 4.69 -7.59
CA ALA A 90 -10.49 5.81 -8.52
C ALA A 90 -9.13 6.29 -9.08
N HIS A 91 -8.09 6.36 -8.24
CA HIS A 91 -6.75 6.71 -8.65
C HIS A 91 -6.13 5.66 -9.58
N ILE A 92 -6.30 4.38 -9.27
CA ILE A 92 -5.82 3.27 -10.13
C ILE A 92 -6.49 3.35 -11.51
N ARG A 93 -7.81 3.60 -11.55
CA ARG A 93 -8.59 3.74 -12.79
C ARG A 93 -8.12 4.93 -13.63
N ALA A 94 -7.71 6.02 -13.00
CA ALA A 94 -7.18 7.19 -13.70
C ALA A 94 -5.77 6.94 -14.29
N TYR A 95 -4.98 6.04 -13.67
CA TYR A 95 -3.58 5.79 -14.03
C TYR A 95 -3.24 4.30 -14.15
N PRO A 96 -3.99 3.49 -14.93
CA PRO A 96 -3.86 2.03 -14.94
C PRO A 96 -2.49 1.55 -15.42
N ARG A 97 -1.86 2.29 -16.35
CA ARG A 97 -0.51 1.97 -16.86
C ARG A 97 0.54 2.03 -15.75
N LEU A 98 0.45 3.01 -14.86
CA LEU A 98 1.38 3.17 -13.74
C LEU A 98 1.32 1.94 -12.82
N PHE A 99 0.11 1.53 -12.45
CA PHE A 99 -0.10 0.37 -11.59
C PHE A 99 0.31 -0.94 -12.27
N ARG A 100 0.02 -1.09 -13.55
CA ARG A 100 0.49 -2.25 -14.33
C ARG A 100 2.01 -2.37 -14.30
N VAL A 101 2.74 -1.28 -14.54
CA VAL A 101 4.21 -1.26 -14.53
C VAL A 101 4.80 -1.60 -13.15
N VAL A 102 4.11 -1.25 -12.08
CA VAL A 102 4.56 -1.48 -10.70
C VAL A 102 4.16 -2.87 -10.19
N LEU A 103 3.01 -3.40 -10.62
CA LEU A 103 2.42 -4.62 -10.06
C LEU A 103 2.59 -5.85 -10.95
N THR A 104 2.65 -5.67 -12.29
CA THR A 104 2.59 -6.78 -13.24
C THR A 104 3.73 -6.69 -14.27
N GLY A 105 4.88 -7.14 -14.07
CA GLY A 105 6.00 -7.11 -15.01
C GLY A 105 7.10 -8.06 -14.58
N GLU A 106 8.04 -8.38 -15.45
CA GLU A 106 9.15 -9.28 -15.14
C GLU A 106 9.96 -8.82 -13.90
N GLY A 107 9.96 -7.54 -13.59
CA GLY A 107 10.61 -6.98 -12.40
C GLY A 107 9.66 -6.59 -11.25
N ALA A 108 8.37 -6.91 -11.36
CA ALA A 108 7.37 -6.49 -10.37
C ALA A 108 7.57 -7.09 -8.96
N ARG A 109 8.38 -8.13 -8.79
CA ARG A 109 8.58 -8.78 -7.48
C ARG A 109 9.03 -7.80 -6.39
N VAL A 110 9.99 -6.92 -6.70
CA VAL A 110 10.51 -5.95 -5.73
C VAL A 110 9.52 -4.82 -5.51
N SER A 111 8.95 -4.26 -6.58
CA SER A 111 7.97 -3.17 -6.46
C SER A 111 6.68 -3.64 -5.80
N SER A 112 6.14 -4.83 -6.13
CA SER A 112 4.97 -5.41 -5.47
C SER A 112 5.21 -5.63 -3.98
N ARG A 113 6.41 -6.07 -3.58
CA ARG A 113 6.74 -6.20 -2.17
C ARG A 113 6.73 -4.85 -1.46
N ILE A 114 7.30 -3.81 -2.07
CA ILE A 114 7.27 -2.45 -1.50
C ILE A 114 5.83 -1.94 -1.38
N VAL A 115 4.98 -2.22 -2.37
CA VAL A 115 3.56 -1.86 -2.35
C VAL A 115 2.84 -2.61 -1.23
N GLN A 116 3.06 -3.91 -1.11
CA GLN A 116 2.47 -4.73 -0.05
C GLN A 116 2.86 -4.22 1.34
N ASP A 117 4.15 -3.97 1.57
CA ASP A 117 4.66 -3.46 2.84
C ASP A 117 4.06 -2.08 3.19
N ALA A 118 3.78 -1.22 2.20
CA ALA A 118 3.14 0.07 2.41
C ALA A 118 1.66 -0.09 2.84
N PHE A 119 0.92 -1.02 2.21
CA PHE A 119 -0.45 -1.34 2.61
C PHE A 119 -0.49 -2.01 3.99
N GLU A 120 0.38 -2.98 4.27
CA GLU A 120 0.49 -3.61 5.59
C GLU A 120 0.68 -2.54 6.69
N ALA A 121 1.63 -1.62 6.50
CA ALA A 121 1.89 -0.54 7.44
C ALA A 121 0.72 0.44 7.59
N ARG A 122 -0.07 0.65 6.52
CA ARG A 122 -1.27 1.51 6.60
C ARG A 122 -2.39 0.83 7.36
N PHE A 123 -2.70 -0.42 7.03
CA PHE A 123 -3.75 -1.18 7.72
C PHE A 123 -3.41 -1.41 9.19
N ASP A 124 -2.14 -1.65 9.52
CA ASP A 124 -1.72 -1.76 10.92
C ASP A 124 -2.03 -0.49 11.72
N ARG A 125 -1.71 0.69 11.16
CA ARG A 125 -2.05 1.98 11.80
C ARG A 125 -3.55 2.19 11.93
N LEU A 126 -4.33 1.90 10.88
CA LEU A 126 -5.79 2.06 10.93
C LEU A 126 -6.45 1.14 11.94
N LEU A 127 -6.00 -0.11 12.03
CA LEU A 127 -6.49 -1.05 13.04
C LEU A 127 -6.09 -0.62 14.46
N ALA A 128 -4.86 -0.09 14.65
CA ALA A 128 -4.45 0.46 15.93
C ALA A 128 -5.34 1.64 16.37
N GLU A 129 -5.62 2.58 15.45
CA GLU A 129 -6.51 3.72 15.70
C GLU A 129 -7.95 3.28 16.03
N LEU A 130 -8.43 2.20 15.42
CA LEU A 130 -9.75 1.62 15.68
C LEU A 130 -9.79 0.92 17.05
N ASP A 131 -8.77 0.14 17.39
CA ASP A 131 -8.66 -0.58 18.67
C ASP A 131 -8.57 0.38 19.87
N GLU A 132 -8.01 1.58 19.69
CA GLU A 132 -8.00 2.63 20.72
C GLU A 132 -9.40 3.20 21.03
N ARG A 133 -10.32 3.16 20.06
CA ARG A 133 -11.67 3.72 20.18
C ARG A 133 -12.74 2.68 20.50
N HIS A 134 -12.51 1.44 20.09
CA HIS A 134 -13.44 0.33 20.22
C HIS A 134 -12.69 -0.95 20.63
N PRO A 135 -13.31 -1.85 21.38
CA PRO A 135 -12.69 -3.17 21.65
C PRO A 135 -12.38 -3.87 20.32
N PRO A 136 -11.27 -4.64 20.27
CA PRO A 136 -10.87 -5.33 19.05
C PRO A 136 -12.02 -6.17 18.49
N ARG A 137 -12.37 -5.94 17.22
CA ARG A 137 -13.43 -6.67 16.53
C ARG A 137 -12.97 -8.04 16.04
N ILE A 138 -11.66 -8.27 16.04
CA ILE A 138 -11.02 -9.47 15.50
C ILE A 138 -10.13 -10.07 16.58
N ASP A 139 -10.46 -11.29 17.00
CA ASP A 139 -9.64 -12.07 17.95
C ASP A 139 -8.55 -12.87 17.22
N LEU A 140 -7.72 -12.14 16.45
CA LEU A 140 -6.58 -12.69 15.72
C LEU A 140 -5.37 -11.77 15.89
N PRO A 141 -4.14 -12.32 15.84
CA PRO A 141 -2.92 -11.49 15.87
C PRO A 141 -2.93 -10.44 14.75
N ARG A 142 -2.84 -9.16 15.12
CA ARG A 142 -2.86 -8.01 14.18
C ARG A 142 -1.95 -8.19 12.97
N PRO A 143 -0.70 -8.69 13.09
CA PRO A 143 0.17 -8.91 11.92
C PRO A 143 -0.39 -9.90 10.89
N ILE A 144 -1.19 -10.87 11.31
CA ILE A 144 -1.85 -11.82 10.40
C ILE A 144 -2.96 -11.09 9.64
N VAL A 145 -3.77 -10.32 10.36
CA VAL A 145 -4.89 -9.56 9.79
C VAL A 145 -4.39 -8.52 8.78
N THR A 146 -3.42 -7.70 9.15
CA THR A 146 -2.86 -6.66 8.28
C THR A 146 -2.25 -7.23 7.01
N ARG A 147 -1.51 -8.33 7.15
CA ARG A 147 -0.91 -9.01 6.00
C ARG A 147 -1.96 -9.62 5.07
N PHE A 148 -2.98 -10.25 5.61
CA PHE A 148 -4.09 -10.83 4.84
C PHE A 148 -4.85 -9.75 4.07
N VAL A 149 -5.24 -8.67 4.75
CA VAL A 149 -5.98 -7.55 4.13
C VAL A 149 -5.15 -6.86 3.05
N ALA A 150 -3.88 -6.59 3.31
CA ALA A 150 -2.97 -5.99 2.33
C ALA A 150 -2.76 -6.88 1.10
N ALA A 151 -2.55 -8.18 1.30
CA ALA A 151 -2.39 -9.15 0.22
C ALA A 151 -3.67 -9.29 -0.61
N SER A 152 -4.84 -9.32 0.04
CA SER A 152 -6.14 -9.39 -0.63
C SER A 152 -6.40 -8.15 -1.50
N LEU A 153 -6.13 -6.95 -0.97
CA LEU A 153 -6.23 -5.72 -1.74
C LEU A 153 -5.30 -5.73 -2.95
N LEU A 154 -4.05 -6.14 -2.76
CA LEU A 154 -3.06 -6.19 -3.83
C LEU A 154 -3.43 -7.20 -4.92
N ALA A 155 -3.93 -8.37 -4.54
CA ALA A 155 -4.42 -9.38 -5.47
C ALA A 155 -5.61 -8.86 -6.29
N LEU A 156 -6.57 -8.20 -5.64
CA LEU A 156 -7.73 -7.61 -6.29
C LEU A 156 -7.35 -6.49 -7.26
N VAL A 157 -6.44 -5.60 -6.86
CA VAL A 157 -5.91 -4.54 -7.73
C VAL A 157 -5.15 -5.12 -8.92
N GLY A 158 -4.31 -6.14 -8.69
CA GLY A 158 -3.58 -6.83 -9.76
C GLY A 158 -4.54 -7.41 -10.80
N TRP A 159 -5.52 -8.19 -10.36
CA TRP A 159 -6.56 -8.74 -11.23
C TRP A 159 -7.29 -7.64 -12.03
N TRP A 160 -7.69 -6.56 -11.37
CA TRP A 160 -8.42 -5.47 -12.02
C TRP A 160 -7.60 -4.75 -13.09
N VAL A 161 -6.32 -4.49 -12.81
CA VAL A 161 -5.40 -3.86 -13.78
C VAL A 161 -5.11 -4.79 -14.98
N GLU A 162 -5.02 -6.10 -14.76
CA GLU A 162 -4.86 -7.11 -15.82
C GLU A 162 -6.13 -7.21 -16.69
N ASN A 163 -7.31 -7.01 -16.10
CA ASN A 163 -8.61 -7.02 -16.79
C ASN A 163 -9.06 -5.62 -17.28
N GLU A 164 -8.12 -4.74 -17.61
CA GLU A 164 -8.35 -3.44 -18.26
C GLU A 164 -9.20 -2.45 -17.46
N VAL A 165 -9.29 -2.62 -16.15
CA VAL A 165 -9.98 -1.68 -15.23
C VAL A 165 -11.45 -1.44 -15.63
N ARG A 166 -12.16 -2.51 -16.03
CA ARG A 166 -13.53 -2.41 -16.58
C ARG A 166 -14.57 -2.07 -15.54
N GLU A 167 -14.42 -2.58 -14.32
CA GLU A 167 -15.34 -2.37 -13.23
C GLU A 167 -15.21 -0.95 -12.65
N THR A 168 -16.24 -0.50 -11.91
CA THR A 168 -16.18 0.82 -11.26
C THR A 168 -15.41 0.77 -9.95
N PRO A 169 -14.85 1.89 -9.47
CA PRO A 169 -14.20 1.97 -8.17
C PRO A 169 -15.09 1.50 -7.00
N GLU A 170 -16.40 1.81 -7.07
CA GLU A 170 -17.40 1.44 -6.08
C GLU A 170 -17.64 -0.07 -6.07
N PHE A 171 -17.70 -0.70 -7.25
CA PHE A 171 -17.76 -2.16 -7.36
C PHE A 171 -16.52 -2.82 -6.77
N MET A 172 -15.34 -2.30 -7.05
CA MET A 172 -14.08 -2.82 -6.50
C MET A 172 -14.01 -2.66 -4.98
N GLN A 173 -14.47 -1.52 -4.45
CA GLN A 173 -14.60 -1.30 -3.01
C GLN A 173 -15.55 -2.30 -2.38
N HIS A 174 -16.75 -2.47 -2.94
CA HIS A 174 -17.73 -3.44 -2.45
C HIS A 174 -17.18 -4.87 -2.47
N THR A 175 -16.52 -5.26 -3.57
CA THR A 175 -15.87 -6.58 -3.71
C THR A 175 -14.80 -6.78 -2.64
N PHE A 176 -13.95 -5.79 -2.41
CA PHE A 176 -12.92 -5.84 -1.37
C PHE A 176 -13.52 -6.04 0.01
N LEU A 177 -14.55 -5.26 0.37
CA LEU A 177 -15.22 -5.38 1.67
C LEU A 177 -15.94 -6.73 1.82
N THR A 178 -16.62 -7.21 0.79
CA THR A 178 -17.31 -8.50 0.82
C THR A 178 -16.34 -9.65 1.07
N LEU A 179 -15.21 -9.67 0.34
CA LEU A 179 -14.22 -10.75 0.45
C LEU A 179 -13.43 -10.70 1.76
N THR A 180 -13.17 -9.51 2.29
CA THR A 180 -12.43 -9.34 3.55
C THR A 180 -13.36 -9.32 4.76
N GLY A 181 -14.58 -8.78 4.62
CA GLY A 181 -15.57 -8.63 5.68
C GLY A 181 -16.14 -9.95 6.15
N ALA A 182 -16.39 -10.91 5.26
CA ALA A 182 -16.85 -12.24 5.62
C ALA A 182 -15.90 -12.96 6.60
N GLY A 183 -14.59 -12.72 6.47
CA GLY A 183 -13.59 -13.24 7.40
C GLY A 183 -13.43 -12.43 8.69
N ILE A 184 -13.87 -11.17 8.68
CA ILE A 184 -13.65 -10.21 9.79
C ILE A 184 -14.91 -10.07 10.66
N THR A 185 -16.11 -10.10 10.06
CA THR A 185 -17.38 -9.87 10.77
C THR A 185 -18.03 -11.16 11.30
N GLU A 186 -17.78 -12.31 10.68
CA GLU A 186 -18.31 -13.60 11.11
C GLU A 186 -17.43 -14.32 12.16
N GLY A 187 -16.31 -13.74 12.55
CA GLY A 187 -15.47 -14.24 13.65
C GLY A 187 -16.14 -14.24 15.04
N GLY A 188 -17.41 -13.79 15.13
CA GLY A 188 -18.26 -13.90 16.31
C GLY A 188 -19.19 -15.11 16.32
N VAL A 189 -19.15 -15.98 15.31
CA VAL A 189 -19.93 -17.21 15.30
C VAL A 189 -19.11 -18.34 15.90
N GLU A 190 -19.62 -18.90 16.99
CA GLU A 190 -19.20 -20.13 17.65
C GLU A 190 -18.57 -21.16 16.71
N THR A 191 -17.27 -21.13 16.56
CA THR A 191 -16.53 -22.28 16.05
C THR A 191 -15.48 -22.67 17.07
N THR A 192 -15.95 -23.08 18.22
CA THR A 192 -15.19 -23.93 19.14
C THR A 192 -15.08 -25.33 18.52
N ARG A 193 -14.31 -25.46 17.47
CA ARG A 193 -13.59 -26.70 17.17
C ARG A 193 -12.12 -26.39 17.27
N ARG A 194 -11.58 -26.50 18.49
CA ARG A 194 -10.15 -26.68 18.69
C ARG A 194 -9.71 -27.83 17.77
N VAL A 195 -8.98 -27.48 16.73
CA VAL A 195 -8.14 -28.43 16.02
C VAL A 195 -6.96 -28.69 16.93
N ASP A 196 -7.04 -29.80 17.64
CA ASP A 196 -5.97 -30.26 18.54
C ASP A 196 -4.81 -30.77 17.70
N PHE A 197 -3.76 -29.98 17.52
CA PHE A 197 -2.52 -30.34 16.84
C PHE A 197 -1.55 -31.18 17.70
N SER A 198 -2.00 -31.74 18.83
CA SER A 198 -1.16 -32.52 19.75
C SER A 198 -1.00 -34.00 19.38
N ALA A 199 -1.66 -34.52 18.34
CA ALA A 199 -1.56 -35.89 17.92
C ALA A 199 -0.63 -36.08 16.72
N GLY A 200 0.69 -36.03 16.94
CA GLY A 200 1.65 -36.28 15.85
C GLY A 200 3.12 -36.32 16.26
N ARG A 201 3.43 -36.70 17.50
CA ARG A 201 4.80 -37.10 17.85
C ARG A 201 4.76 -38.37 18.65
N SER A 202 4.73 -39.50 17.96
CA SER A 202 5.24 -40.79 18.43
C SER A 202 5.24 -41.77 17.27
N MET A 203 6.37 -41.92 16.63
CA MET A 203 7.10 -43.13 16.25
C MET A 203 8.28 -42.77 15.37
#